data_c06dbbcf977290086d49d61c1b2961b4
#
_entry.id   c06dbbcf977290086d49d61c1b2961b4
#
_cell.length_a   1.000
_cell.length_b   1.000
_cell.length_c   1.000
_cell.angle_alpha   90.00
_cell.angle_beta   90.00
_cell.angle_gamma   90.00
#
_symmetry.space_group_name_H-M   'P 1'
#
loop_
_entity.id
_entity.type
_entity.pdbx_description
1 polymer ?
#
loop_
_entity_poly.entity_id
_entity_poly.type
_entity_poly.pdbx_seq_one_letter_code
_entity_poly.pdbx_strand_id
1 'polypeptide(L)'
;DVLKVAGQLYRYEFDNIVMVTAQRPPEKSTLMADYDTWKKVGRYVKRGAKGCAIFPSRALNPRMRYIFDISDTGGKNVKLTWDLEGENLKDYVDFLVSEGQIEQYDNSDRESLKNILKQFTGTDVWLIIKEEFKDQMTELMQLSGSVIKEESKKRNGLQQEMDMEQLVFASVMYAVGTRCGFDLSVQEQ
;
A
#
# COMPACT_ATOMS: atom_id res chain seq x y z
N ASP A 1 -5.89 -3.86 -8.03
CA ASP A 1 -5.39 -2.63 -8.68
C ASP A 1 -5.21 -1.49 -7.68
N VAL A 2 -6.26 -1.10 -6.91
CA VAL A 2 -6.17 0.01 -5.93
C VAL A 2 -5.09 -0.25 -4.88
N LEU A 3 -5.01 -1.45 -4.31
CA LEU A 3 -4.02 -1.81 -3.31
C LEU A 3 -2.58 -1.76 -3.86
N LYS A 4 -2.38 -2.16 -5.12
CA LYS A 4 -1.09 -2.04 -5.79
C LYS A 4 -0.66 -0.57 -5.89
N VAL A 5 -1.55 0.29 -6.35
CA VAL A 5 -1.30 1.73 -6.43
C VAL A 5 -1.13 2.33 -5.03
N ALA A 6 -1.88 1.86 -4.02
CA ALA A 6 -1.73 2.29 -2.64
C ALA A 6 -0.33 2.00 -2.08
N GLY A 7 0.20 0.81 -2.32
CA GLY A 7 1.56 0.45 -1.92
C GLY A 7 2.62 1.34 -2.59
N GLN A 8 2.43 1.70 -3.85
CA GLN A 8 3.34 2.57 -4.59
C GLN A 8 3.21 4.05 -4.21
N LEU A 9 1.98 4.51 -3.98
CA LEU A 9 1.64 5.91 -3.70
C LEU A 9 1.28 6.16 -2.24
N TYR A 10 1.87 5.45 -1.29
CA TYR A 10 1.56 5.44 0.14
C TYR A 10 1.56 6.84 0.82
N ARG A 11 2.15 7.86 0.20
CA ARG A 11 2.17 9.25 0.68
C ARG A 11 0.90 10.05 0.34
N TYR A 12 0.05 9.49 -0.51
CA TYR A 12 -1.18 10.16 -0.92
C TYR A 12 -2.37 9.61 -0.12
N GLU A 13 -3.35 10.47 0.12
CA GLU A 13 -4.61 10.05 0.74
C GLU A 13 -5.33 9.03 -0.14
N PHE A 14 -6.09 8.14 0.48
CA PHE A 14 -6.76 7.03 -0.21
C PHE A 14 -7.67 7.48 -1.36
N ASP A 15 -8.41 8.58 -1.17
CA ASP A 15 -9.26 9.16 -2.21
C ASP A 15 -8.46 9.51 -3.48
N ASN A 16 -7.25 10.07 -3.30
CA ASN A 16 -6.36 10.37 -4.40
C ASN A 16 -5.78 9.11 -5.06
N ILE A 17 -5.53 8.05 -4.30
CA ILE A 17 -5.12 6.75 -4.84
C ILE A 17 -6.22 6.17 -5.73
N VAL A 18 -7.48 6.21 -5.28
CA VAL A 18 -8.64 5.79 -6.08
C VAL A 18 -8.75 6.63 -7.36
N MET A 19 -8.59 7.95 -7.26
CA MET A 19 -8.61 8.85 -8.43
C MET A 19 -7.50 8.50 -9.43
N VAL A 20 -6.29 8.24 -8.98
CA VAL A 20 -5.17 7.83 -9.85
C VAL A 20 -5.47 6.49 -10.52
N THR A 21 -5.95 5.51 -9.76
CA THR A 21 -6.30 4.18 -10.29
C THR A 21 -7.37 4.26 -11.39
N ALA A 22 -8.33 5.18 -11.26
CA ALA A 22 -9.35 5.41 -12.27
C ALA A 22 -8.83 6.11 -13.55
N GLN A 23 -7.73 6.86 -13.45
CA GLN A 23 -7.18 7.65 -14.56
C GLN A 23 -6.02 6.95 -15.28
N ARG A 24 -5.35 5.99 -14.61
CA ARG A 24 -4.13 5.39 -15.13
C ARG A 24 -4.02 3.92 -14.70
N PRO A 25 -3.59 3.01 -15.59
CA PRO A 25 -3.36 1.61 -15.23
C PRO A 25 -2.31 1.47 -14.11
N PRO A 26 -2.48 0.51 -13.19
CA PRO A 26 -1.58 0.30 -12.05
C PRO A 26 -0.10 0.09 -12.45
N GLU A 27 0.14 -0.57 -13.57
CA GLU A 27 1.50 -0.85 -14.09
C GLU A 27 2.23 0.44 -14.50
N LYS A 28 1.49 1.51 -14.75
CA LYS A 28 2.01 2.83 -15.13
C LYS A 28 1.92 3.84 -13.99
N SER A 29 1.60 3.42 -12.79
CA SER A 29 1.43 4.26 -11.60
C SER A 29 2.48 3.87 -10.55
N THR A 30 3.77 4.01 -10.90
CA THR A 30 4.90 3.48 -10.13
C THR A 30 5.43 4.44 -9.08
N LEU A 31 5.84 5.62 -9.48
CA LEU A 31 6.25 6.70 -8.60
C LEU A 31 5.73 8.02 -9.18
N MET A 32 4.80 8.63 -8.48
CA MET A 32 4.15 9.83 -8.97
C MET A 32 4.44 11.03 -8.06
N ALA A 33 4.67 12.17 -8.69
CA ALA A 33 4.85 13.44 -7.99
C ALA A 33 4.39 14.61 -8.87
N ASP A 34 4.18 15.76 -8.24
CA ASP A 34 3.89 16.99 -8.96
C ASP A 34 5.13 17.54 -9.70
N TYR A 35 4.89 18.51 -10.57
CA TYR A 35 5.92 19.13 -11.39
C TYR A 35 7.06 19.71 -10.56
N ASP A 36 6.74 20.38 -9.45
CA ASP A 36 7.74 21.05 -8.61
C ASP A 36 8.62 20.04 -7.87
N THR A 37 8.02 18.93 -7.43
CA THR A 37 8.75 17.85 -6.78
C THR A 37 9.72 17.19 -7.77
N TRP A 38 9.28 16.91 -9.00
CA TRP A 38 10.17 16.37 -10.04
C TRP A 38 11.34 17.33 -10.34
N LYS A 39 11.06 18.62 -10.45
CA LYS A 39 12.09 19.62 -10.67
C LYS A 39 13.13 19.69 -9.54
N LYS A 40 12.69 19.57 -8.28
CA LYS A 40 13.58 19.55 -7.10
C LYS A 40 14.57 18.38 -7.12
N VAL A 41 14.16 17.22 -7.61
CA VAL A 41 15.02 16.04 -7.71
C VAL A 41 15.82 15.96 -9.02
N GLY A 42 15.78 17.02 -9.82
CA GLY A 42 16.55 17.11 -11.08
C GLY A 42 15.91 16.35 -12.24
N ARG A 43 14.58 16.20 -12.20
CA ARG A 43 13.79 15.63 -13.30
C ARG A 43 12.86 16.67 -13.89
N TYR A 44 12.42 16.42 -15.12
CA TYR A 44 11.45 17.26 -15.83
C TYR A 44 10.35 16.39 -16.43
N VAL A 45 9.13 16.92 -16.46
CA VAL A 45 8.00 16.25 -17.12
C VAL A 45 8.16 16.39 -18.62
N LYS A 46 8.06 15.28 -19.36
CA LYS A 46 8.17 15.24 -20.81
C LYS A 46 7.03 16.01 -21.47
N ARG A 47 7.30 16.64 -22.60
CA ARG A 47 6.27 17.34 -23.38
C ARG A 47 5.19 16.35 -23.82
N GLY A 48 3.92 16.68 -23.58
CA GLY A 48 2.78 15.85 -23.93
C GLY A 48 2.42 14.78 -22.90
N ALA A 49 3.16 14.69 -21.78
CA ALA A 49 2.79 13.80 -20.69
C ALA A 49 1.42 14.17 -20.12
N LYS A 50 0.62 13.14 -19.81
CA LYS A 50 -0.69 13.30 -19.20
C LYS A 50 -0.58 13.03 -17.69
N GLY A 51 -0.78 14.08 -16.89
CA GLY A 51 -0.83 13.95 -15.43
C GLY A 51 -2.16 13.40 -14.95
N CYS A 52 -2.14 12.73 -13.81
CA CYS A 52 -3.34 12.38 -13.08
C CYS A 52 -3.77 13.52 -12.18
N ALA A 53 -5.06 13.85 -12.21
CA ALA A 53 -5.66 14.87 -11.38
C ALA A 53 -5.87 14.33 -9.95
N ILE A 54 -5.48 15.11 -8.95
CA ILE A 54 -5.69 14.80 -7.52
C ILE A 54 -6.15 16.04 -6.75
N PHE A 55 -6.72 15.83 -5.58
CA PHE A 55 -7.05 16.87 -4.60
C PHE A 55 -6.21 16.68 -3.33
N PRO A 56 -5.04 17.31 -3.22
CA PRO A 56 -4.06 17.01 -2.18
C PRO A 56 -4.42 17.54 -0.78
N SER A 57 -5.60 18.07 -0.59
CA SER A 57 -6.02 18.67 0.68
C SER A 57 -7.52 18.50 0.88
N ARG A 58 -7.94 18.17 2.11
CA ARG A 58 -9.32 18.19 2.58
C ARG A 58 -9.80 19.61 2.91
N ALA A 59 -9.15 20.65 2.42
CA ALA A 59 -9.57 22.04 2.60
C ALA A 59 -10.97 22.28 1.99
N LEU A 60 -11.69 23.26 2.56
CA LEU A 60 -13.03 23.66 2.08
C LEU A 60 -13.09 24.02 0.59
N ASN A 61 -11.95 24.38 -0.03
CA ASN A 61 -11.80 24.63 -1.47
C ASN A 61 -10.50 23.98 -1.97
N PRO A 62 -10.45 22.64 -2.13
CA PRO A 62 -9.26 21.96 -2.61
C PRO A 62 -8.99 22.36 -4.07
N ARG A 63 -7.79 22.85 -4.35
CA ARG A 63 -7.36 23.11 -5.73
C ARG A 63 -6.86 21.79 -6.34
N MET A 64 -7.41 21.41 -7.45
CA MET A 64 -6.95 20.29 -8.26
C MET A 64 -5.48 20.50 -8.65
N ARG A 65 -4.68 19.45 -8.50
CA ARG A 65 -3.28 19.39 -8.94
C ARG A 65 -3.09 18.18 -9.85
N TYR A 66 -2.01 18.24 -10.63
CA TYR A 66 -1.62 17.13 -11.49
C TYR A 66 -0.32 16.53 -11.00
N ILE A 67 -0.32 15.20 -10.92
CA ILE A 67 0.89 14.42 -10.64
C ILE A 67 1.23 13.57 -11.86
N PHE A 68 2.53 13.33 -12.05
CA PHE A 68 3.09 12.64 -13.21
C PHE A 68 3.91 11.46 -12.73
N ASP A 69 3.78 10.34 -13.42
CA ASP A 69 4.59 9.17 -13.13
C ASP A 69 6.04 9.37 -13.60
N ILE A 70 6.99 8.69 -12.97
CA ILE A 70 8.40 8.77 -13.34
C ILE A 70 8.66 8.38 -14.79
N SER A 71 7.88 7.46 -15.36
CA SER A 71 7.96 7.07 -16.77
C SER A 71 7.65 8.22 -17.74
N ASP A 72 6.86 9.19 -17.29
CA ASP A 72 6.52 10.43 -18.02
C ASP A 72 7.54 11.54 -17.80
N THR A 73 8.62 11.28 -17.07
CA THR A 73 9.67 12.25 -16.76
C THR A 73 11.01 11.85 -17.36
N GLY A 74 11.90 12.81 -17.50
CA GLY A 74 13.30 12.61 -17.88
C GLY A 74 14.23 13.28 -16.89
N GLY A 75 15.54 13.03 -16.98
CA GLY A 75 16.56 13.60 -16.10
C GLY A 75 17.27 12.57 -15.25
N LYS A 76 17.64 12.93 -14.02
CA LYS A 76 18.43 12.07 -13.13
C LYS A 76 17.69 10.76 -12.79
N ASN A 77 18.45 9.68 -12.64
CA ASN A 77 17.89 8.44 -12.11
C ASN A 77 17.46 8.63 -10.65
N VAL A 78 16.25 8.13 -10.34
CA VAL A 78 15.70 8.13 -8.98
C VAL A 78 15.38 6.68 -8.64
N LYS A 79 15.80 6.20 -7.47
CA LYS A 79 15.41 4.88 -6.98
C LYS A 79 13.91 4.86 -6.71
N LEU A 80 13.22 3.87 -7.25
CA LEU A 80 11.75 3.76 -7.25
C LEU A 80 11.20 3.02 -6.04
N THR A 81 11.98 2.10 -5.51
CA THR A 81 11.54 1.19 -4.45
C THR A 81 12.49 1.27 -3.26
N TRP A 82 12.03 0.87 -2.11
CA TRP A 82 12.89 0.43 -1.05
C TRP A 82 13.59 -0.82 -1.56
N ASP A 83 14.85 -0.64 -1.84
CA ASP A 83 15.69 -1.74 -2.24
C ASP A 83 16.09 -2.50 -0.96
N LEU A 84 15.23 -3.42 -0.55
CA LEU A 84 15.51 -4.37 0.52
C LEU A 84 16.28 -5.57 -0.04
N GLU A 85 17.29 -5.32 -0.85
CA GLU A 85 18.19 -6.33 -1.39
C GLU A 85 19.61 -6.11 -0.82
N GLY A 86 20.39 -7.18 -0.70
CA GLY A 86 21.79 -7.13 -0.31
C GLY A 86 22.05 -6.60 1.10
N GLU A 87 22.97 -5.63 1.24
CA GLU A 87 23.38 -5.07 2.53
C GLU A 87 22.23 -4.39 3.27
N ASN A 88 21.36 -3.66 2.57
CA ASN A 88 20.22 -2.97 3.19
C ASN A 88 19.25 -3.95 3.85
N LEU A 89 19.04 -5.12 3.24
CA LEU A 89 18.23 -6.17 3.83
C LEU A 89 18.84 -6.71 5.09
N LYS A 90 20.14 -7.02 5.05
CA LYS A 90 20.86 -7.53 6.19
C LYS A 90 20.81 -6.56 7.36
N ASP A 91 21.13 -5.29 7.14
CA ASP A 91 21.08 -4.24 8.16
C ASP A 91 19.70 -4.13 8.80
N TYR A 92 18.63 -4.25 7.99
CA TYR A 92 17.26 -4.21 8.49
C TYR A 92 16.91 -5.45 9.32
N VAL A 93 17.29 -6.64 8.88
CA VAL A 93 17.10 -7.89 9.63
C VAL A 93 17.89 -7.85 10.95
N ASP A 94 19.15 -7.45 10.92
CA ASP A 94 20.00 -7.32 12.11
C ASP A 94 19.39 -6.32 13.12
N PHE A 95 18.83 -5.21 12.63
CA PHE A 95 18.09 -4.26 13.46
C PHE A 95 16.87 -4.91 14.13
N LEU A 96 16.04 -5.64 13.37
CA LEU A 96 14.84 -6.29 13.90
C LEU A 96 15.18 -7.39 14.92
N VAL A 97 16.24 -8.13 14.70
CA VAL A 97 16.77 -9.12 15.68
C VAL A 97 17.25 -8.42 16.94
N SER A 98 17.98 -7.31 16.82
CA SER A 98 18.50 -6.55 17.97
C SER A 98 17.38 -5.96 18.84
N GLU A 99 16.26 -5.57 18.23
CA GLU A 99 15.07 -5.08 18.92
C GLU A 99 14.18 -6.21 19.48
N GLY A 100 14.59 -7.48 19.31
CA GLY A 100 13.81 -8.65 19.76
C GLY A 100 12.48 -8.85 19.03
N GLN A 101 12.34 -8.23 17.88
CA GLN A 101 11.11 -8.27 17.09
C GLN A 101 10.96 -9.57 16.28
N ILE A 102 12.08 -10.21 15.95
CA ILE A 102 12.14 -11.49 15.23
C ILE A 102 13.22 -12.38 15.81
N GLU A 103 13.06 -13.70 15.69
CA GLU A 103 14.11 -14.65 15.98
C GLU A 103 15.23 -14.54 14.93
N GLN A 104 16.45 -14.99 15.32
CA GLN A 104 17.60 -14.92 14.43
C GLN A 104 17.33 -15.68 13.14
N TYR A 105 17.29 -14.96 12.03
CA TYR A 105 17.09 -15.52 10.71
C TYR A 105 18.44 -15.69 9.99
N ASP A 106 18.71 -16.91 9.54
CA ASP A 106 19.88 -17.19 8.73
C ASP A 106 19.52 -17.02 7.26
N ASN A 107 19.14 -15.80 6.84
CA ASN A 107 19.01 -15.61 5.40
C ASN A 107 18.72 -14.21 4.91
N SER A 108 19.47 -13.88 3.88
CA SER A 108 19.35 -12.79 2.93
C SER A 108 18.37 -13.06 1.78
N ASP A 109 17.49 -14.07 1.87
CA ASP A 109 16.59 -14.41 0.78
C ASP A 109 15.21 -13.72 0.89
N ARG A 110 14.56 -13.56 -0.27
CA ARG A 110 13.24 -12.93 -0.37
C ARG A 110 12.14 -13.66 0.40
N GLU A 111 12.26 -14.97 0.59
CA GLU A 111 11.25 -15.77 1.29
C GLU A 111 11.29 -15.51 2.81
N SER A 112 12.47 -15.32 3.36
CA SER A 112 12.63 -14.90 4.76
C SER A 112 12.01 -13.54 5.01
N LEU A 113 12.17 -12.57 4.10
CA LEU A 113 11.48 -11.29 4.16
C LEU A 113 9.96 -11.41 4.12
N LYS A 114 9.42 -12.27 3.29
CA LYS A 114 7.99 -12.54 3.26
C LYS A 114 7.48 -13.03 4.63
N ASN A 115 8.24 -13.93 5.26
CA ASN A 115 7.87 -14.46 6.57
C ASN A 115 7.97 -13.40 7.67
N ILE A 116 9.00 -12.56 7.62
CA ILE A 116 9.15 -11.40 8.52
C ILE A 116 7.97 -10.44 8.34
N LEU A 117 7.65 -10.06 7.12
CA LEU A 117 6.50 -9.20 6.85
C LEU A 117 5.18 -9.82 7.34
N LYS A 118 5.01 -11.14 7.21
CA LYS A 118 3.84 -11.85 7.75
C LYS A 118 3.77 -11.75 9.28
N GLN A 119 4.88 -11.84 9.98
CA GLN A 119 4.91 -11.70 11.44
C GLN A 119 4.53 -10.26 11.87
N PHE A 120 5.11 -9.25 11.21
CA PHE A 120 4.85 -7.84 11.53
C PHE A 120 3.45 -7.35 11.20
N THR A 121 2.88 -7.84 10.10
CA THR A 121 1.57 -7.34 9.63
C THR A 121 0.40 -8.16 10.19
N GLY A 122 0.68 -9.22 10.94
CA GLY A 122 -0.36 -10.09 11.44
C GLY A 122 -1.22 -9.48 12.55
N THR A 123 -0.89 -9.83 13.79
CA THR A 123 -1.77 -9.56 14.94
C THR A 123 -1.77 -8.09 15.33
N ASP A 124 -0.62 -7.42 15.31
CA ASP A 124 -0.49 -6.06 15.85
C ASP A 124 -1.18 -5.01 14.99
N VAL A 125 -1.05 -5.13 13.66
CA VAL A 125 -1.73 -4.21 12.74
C VAL A 125 -3.25 -4.35 12.83
N TRP A 126 -3.77 -5.58 12.99
CA TRP A 126 -5.19 -5.82 13.20
C TRP A 126 -5.70 -5.19 14.49
N LEU A 127 -4.98 -5.35 15.59
CA LEU A 127 -5.35 -4.77 16.88
C LEU A 127 -5.37 -3.23 16.82
N ILE A 128 -4.38 -2.61 16.21
CA ILE A 128 -4.34 -1.16 16.01
C ILE A 128 -5.53 -0.69 15.16
N ILE A 129 -5.81 -1.35 14.05
CA ILE A 129 -6.94 -0.99 13.18
C ILE A 129 -8.26 -1.16 13.92
N LYS A 130 -8.42 -2.25 14.66
CA LYS A 130 -9.64 -2.53 15.43
C LYS A 130 -9.89 -1.48 16.50
N GLU A 131 -8.86 -0.99 17.14
CA GLU A 131 -8.98 0.00 18.21
C GLU A 131 -9.18 1.43 17.68
N GLU A 132 -8.37 1.83 16.68
CA GLU A 132 -8.44 3.18 16.11
C GLU A 132 -9.64 3.41 15.20
N PHE A 133 -10.14 2.36 14.54
CA PHE A 133 -11.23 2.45 13.57
C PHE A 133 -12.49 1.68 13.99
N LYS A 134 -12.69 1.48 15.29
CA LYS A 134 -13.79 0.68 15.84
C LYS A 134 -15.17 1.08 15.32
N ASP A 135 -15.43 2.38 15.26
CA ASP A 135 -16.75 2.91 14.83
C ASP A 135 -16.93 2.70 13.32
N GLN A 136 -15.90 2.98 12.53
CA GLN A 136 -15.89 2.77 11.08
C GLN A 136 -15.99 1.28 10.72
N MET A 137 -15.33 0.41 11.48
CA MET A 137 -15.43 -1.04 11.31
C MET A 137 -16.84 -1.54 11.61
N THR A 138 -17.47 -1.02 12.64
CA THR A 138 -18.87 -1.35 12.99
C THR A 138 -19.82 -0.91 11.87
N GLU A 139 -19.63 0.28 11.35
CA GLU A 139 -20.41 0.79 10.21
C GLU A 139 -20.20 -0.04 8.94
N LEU A 140 -18.94 -0.39 8.60
CA LEU A 140 -18.59 -1.26 7.48
C LEU A 140 -19.22 -2.64 7.59
N MET A 141 -19.21 -3.24 8.81
CA MET A 141 -19.83 -4.54 9.05
C MET A 141 -21.36 -4.47 8.90
N GLN A 142 -22.00 -3.37 9.31
CA GLN A 142 -23.43 -3.15 9.11
C GLN A 142 -23.77 -2.94 7.62
N LEU A 143 -22.97 -2.17 6.90
CA LEU A 143 -23.13 -1.93 5.46
C LEU A 143 -22.92 -3.22 4.66
N SER A 144 -21.89 -4.00 4.97
CA SER A 144 -21.63 -5.28 4.30
C SER A 144 -22.78 -6.27 4.54
N GLY A 145 -23.35 -6.31 5.75
CA GLY A 145 -24.53 -7.10 6.08
C GLY A 145 -25.79 -6.68 5.32
N SER A 146 -25.89 -5.42 4.88
CA SER A 146 -27.02 -4.93 4.10
C SER A 146 -26.91 -5.20 2.59
N VAL A 147 -25.67 -5.28 2.08
CA VAL A 147 -25.38 -5.50 0.65
C VAL A 147 -25.36 -7.00 0.30
N ILE A 148 -24.90 -7.85 1.21
CA ILE A 148 -24.78 -9.30 1.02
C ILE A 148 -25.99 -10.00 1.66
N LYS A 149 -27.18 -9.74 1.11
CA LYS A 149 -28.46 -10.06 1.77
C LYS A 149 -28.81 -11.53 1.95
N GLU A 150 -28.20 -12.49 1.28
CA GLU A 150 -28.62 -13.91 1.37
C GLU A 150 -27.60 -14.86 1.95
N GLU A 151 -26.31 -14.68 1.69
CA GLU A 151 -25.28 -15.58 2.25
C GLU A 151 -24.83 -15.18 3.67
N SER A 152 -24.86 -13.91 4.01
CA SER A 152 -24.42 -13.42 5.31
C SER A 152 -25.39 -13.72 6.48
N LYS A 153 -26.65 -14.02 6.20
CA LYS A 153 -27.63 -14.46 7.23
C LYS A 153 -27.25 -15.76 7.92
N LYS A 154 -26.33 -16.53 7.34
CA LYS A 154 -25.83 -17.79 7.91
C LYS A 154 -24.53 -17.67 8.69
N ARG A 155 -23.83 -16.52 8.61
CA ARG A 155 -22.57 -16.31 9.31
C ARG A 155 -22.82 -15.64 10.65
N ASN A 156 -22.26 -16.18 11.72
CA ASN A 156 -22.32 -15.53 13.03
C ASN A 156 -21.35 -14.34 13.07
N GLY A 157 -21.54 -13.43 14.03
CA GLY A 157 -20.71 -12.22 14.15
C GLY A 157 -19.20 -12.50 14.28
N LEU A 158 -18.84 -13.61 14.93
CA LEU A 158 -17.45 -14.04 15.08
C LEU A 158 -16.82 -14.41 13.72
N GLN A 159 -17.56 -15.12 12.87
CA GLN A 159 -17.06 -15.47 11.54
C GLN A 159 -16.87 -14.23 10.66
N GLN A 160 -17.76 -13.24 10.77
CA GLN A 160 -17.62 -11.96 10.06
C GLN A 160 -16.38 -11.19 10.51
N GLU A 161 -16.09 -11.20 11.82
CA GLU A 161 -14.89 -10.57 12.39
C GLU A 161 -13.62 -11.25 11.87
N MET A 162 -13.57 -12.59 11.86
CA MET A 162 -12.43 -13.35 11.33
C MET A 162 -12.22 -13.12 9.82
N ASP A 163 -13.28 -13.10 9.05
CA ASP A 163 -13.21 -12.84 7.60
C ASP A 163 -12.66 -11.42 7.34
N MET A 164 -13.07 -10.43 8.16
CA MET A 164 -12.59 -9.06 8.05
C MET A 164 -11.11 -8.95 8.45
N GLU A 165 -10.71 -9.62 9.52
CA GLU A 165 -9.30 -9.69 9.94
C GLU A 165 -8.41 -10.24 8.83
N GLN A 166 -8.82 -11.35 8.21
CA GLN A 166 -8.08 -11.94 7.08
C GLN A 166 -8.01 -10.99 5.89
N LEU A 167 -9.09 -10.29 5.56
CA LEU A 167 -9.12 -9.32 4.47
C LEU A 167 -8.17 -8.15 4.72
N VAL A 168 -8.18 -7.60 5.93
CA VAL A 168 -7.27 -6.50 6.32
C VAL A 168 -5.83 -6.97 6.26
N PHE A 169 -5.53 -8.13 6.85
CA PHE A 169 -4.19 -8.71 6.81
C PHE A 169 -3.69 -8.89 5.37
N ALA A 170 -4.48 -9.53 4.52
CA ALA A 170 -4.11 -9.74 3.12
C ALA A 170 -3.90 -8.41 2.37
N SER A 171 -4.74 -7.40 2.65
CA SER A 171 -4.65 -6.07 2.03
C SER A 171 -3.39 -5.33 2.43
N VAL A 172 -3.04 -5.35 3.71
CA VAL A 172 -1.82 -4.72 4.24
C VAL A 172 -0.59 -5.43 3.69
N MET A 173 -0.56 -6.77 3.76
CA MET A 173 0.52 -7.59 3.20
C MET A 173 0.77 -7.28 1.73
N TYR A 174 -0.30 -7.21 0.94
CA TYR A 174 -0.20 -6.90 -0.48
C TYR A 174 0.35 -5.49 -0.73
N ALA A 175 -0.16 -4.49 -0.02
CA ALA A 175 0.28 -3.10 -0.19
C ALA A 175 1.74 -2.91 0.24
N VAL A 176 2.14 -3.44 1.40
CA VAL A 176 3.51 -3.37 1.91
C VAL A 176 4.46 -4.17 1.03
N GLY A 177 4.09 -5.40 0.66
CA GLY A 177 4.90 -6.24 -0.22
C GLY A 177 5.13 -5.59 -1.58
N THR A 178 4.10 -4.99 -2.18
CA THR A 178 4.24 -4.22 -3.42
C THR A 178 5.22 -3.05 -3.24
N ARG A 179 5.18 -2.36 -2.11
CA ARG A 179 6.12 -1.27 -1.80
C ARG A 179 7.55 -1.75 -1.67
N CYS A 180 7.75 -2.95 -1.12
CA CYS A 180 9.06 -3.60 -0.99
C CYS A 180 9.54 -4.29 -2.28
N GLY A 181 8.77 -4.20 -3.37
CA GLY A 181 9.11 -4.80 -4.66
C GLY A 181 8.82 -6.30 -4.76
N PHE A 182 8.01 -6.86 -3.85
CA PHE A 182 7.57 -8.26 -3.96
C PHE A 182 6.45 -8.40 -4.96
N ASP A 183 6.56 -9.41 -5.82
CA ASP A 183 5.43 -9.88 -6.60
C ASP A 183 4.57 -10.79 -5.72
N LEU A 184 3.48 -10.23 -5.24
CA LEU A 184 2.47 -10.93 -4.44
C LEU A 184 1.26 -11.31 -5.31
N SER A 185 1.45 -11.51 -6.60
CA SER A 185 0.41 -12.07 -7.45
C SER A 185 -0.07 -13.36 -6.80
N VAL A 186 -1.36 -13.38 -6.47
CA VAL A 186 -2.03 -14.55 -5.89
C VAL A 186 -1.83 -15.69 -6.87
N GLN A 187 -1.01 -16.67 -6.50
CA GLN A 187 -1.12 -17.98 -7.11
C GLN A 187 -2.48 -18.49 -6.67
N GLU A 188 -3.42 -18.50 -7.61
CA GLU A 188 -4.66 -19.25 -7.46
C GLU A 188 -4.29 -20.70 -7.12
N GLN A 189 -4.54 -21.08 -5.85
CA GLN A 189 -4.57 -22.47 -5.43
C GLN A 189 -6.01 -22.95 -5.45
#